data_6dadea71f21e965991a4a543e1896ddd
#
_entry.id   6dadea71f21e965991a4a543e1896ddd
#
_cell.length_a   1.000
_cell.length_b   1.000
_cell.length_c   1.000
_cell.angle_alpha   90.00
_cell.angle_beta   90.00
_cell.angle_gamma   90.00
#
_symmetry.space_group_name_H-M   'P 1'
#
loop_
_entity.id
_entity.type
_entity.pdbx_description
1 polymer ?
#
loop_
_entity_poly.entity_id
_entity_poly.type
_entity_poly.pdbx_seq_one_letter_code
_entity_poly.pdbx_strand_id
1 'polypeptide(L)'
;MDAEHRSHHPALKPIDDRELARESWKIFQIMGEFVDGFEKLAHLRPSVSIFGSARIPPGDPLYQLTEEIALKLSNAGFAVVSGGGPGLMEAANKGAFAGKSPSVGLNIQLPHEQHSNPYQDVSLYFRHFFSRKVMFVKYASAYVVMPGGFGTLDELAEIITLVQTGKTRKIPIILVHTPFWQGLLDWFSHTLVKHGTITPDDLDLFVILDDVDAIVKHIFQYYERAITGPSAEERANFMEI
;
A
#
# COMPACT_ATOMS: atom_id res chain seq x y z
N MET A 1 45.92 -29.49 -32.89
CA MET A 1 46.07 -29.43 -31.42
C MET A 1 44.90 -28.60 -30.91
N ASP A 2 43.78 -29.27 -30.78
CA ASP A 2 42.50 -28.63 -30.43
C ASP A 2 42.23 -28.87 -28.95
N ALA A 3 42.30 -27.81 -28.18
CA ALA A 3 41.95 -27.84 -26.76
C ALA A 3 40.44 -27.60 -26.61
N GLU A 4 39.72 -28.67 -26.36
CA GLU A 4 38.30 -28.67 -25.99
C GLU A 4 38.10 -27.80 -24.71
N HIS A 5 37.49 -26.64 -24.87
CA HIS A 5 36.94 -25.87 -23.77
C HIS A 5 35.53 -26.41 -23.48
N ARG A 6 35.44 -27.51 -22.75
CA ARG A 6 34.17 -27.96 -22.18
C ARG A 6 33.82 -27.06 -21.02
N SER A 7 32.86 -26.15 -21.22
CA SER A 7 32.21 -25.40 -20.16
C SER A 7 31.55 -26.39 -19.18
N HIS A 8 32.11 -26.51 -17.97
CA HIS A 8 31.45 -27.19 -16.87
C HIS A 8 30.26 -26.35 -16.44
N HIS A 9 29.08 -26.64 -17.00
CA HIS A 9 27.84 -26.25 -16.34
C HIS A 9 27.69 -27.13 -15.09
N PRO A 10 27.57 -26.56 -13.90
CA PRO A 10 27.27 -27.36 -12.72
C PRO A 10 25.94 -28.08 -12.97
N ALA A 11 25.97 -29.41 -12.89
CA ALA A 11 24.77 -30.22 -13.00
C ALA A 11 23.74 -29.73 -11.97
N LEU A 12 22.56 -29.35 -12.45
CA LEU A 12 21.45 -28.98 -11.58
C LEU A 12 21.21 -30.16 -10.62
N LYS A 13 21.27 -29.90 -9.32
CA LYS A 13 20.95 -30.92 -8.32
C LYS A 13 19.53 -31.41 -8.57
N PRO A 14 19.27 -32.73 -8.56
CA PRO A 14 17.92 -33.24 -8.64
C PRO A 14 17.08 -32.66 -7.50
N ILE A 15 15.88 -32.19 -7.83
CA ILE A 15 14.93 -31.67 -6.86
C ILE A 15 14.48 -32.87 -5.99
N ASP A 16 14.66 -32.75 -4.67
CA ASP A 16 14.19 -33.76 -3.72
C ASP A 16 12.65 -33.70 -3.63
N ASP A 17 11.99 -34.88 -3.68
CA ASP A 17 10.53 -34.97 -3.55
C ASP A 17 9.99 -34.30 -2.28
N ARG A 18 10.81 -34.23 -1.23
CA ARG A 18 10.47 -33.51 0.01
C ARG A 18 10.48 -31.99 -0.17
N GLU A 19 11.35 -31.46 -1.02
CA GLU A 19 11.35 -30.03 -1.37
C GLU A 19 10.13 -29.71 -2.22
N LEU A 20 9.78 -30.57 -3.20
CA LEU A 20 8.57 -30.42 -4.01
C LEU A 20 7.30 -30.41 -3.15
N ALA A 21 7.19 -31.31 -2.17
CA ALA A 21 6.06 -31.35 -1.25
C ALA A 21 5.97 -30.07 -0.39
N ARG A 22 7.11 -29.54 0.08
CA ARG A 22 7.15 -28.27 0.83
C ARG A 22 6.71 -27.09 -0.01
N GLU A 23 7.14 -27.00 -1.27
CA GLU A 23 6.73 -25.94 -2.19
C GLU A 23 5.22 -26.01 -2.47
N SER A 24 4.65 -27.20 -2.65
CA SER A 24 3.21 -27.37 -2.82
C SER A 24 2.41 -26.90 -1.61
N TRP A 25 2.89 -27.16 -0.38
CA TRP A 25 2.25 -26.65 0.85
C TRP A 25 2.30 -25.12 0.96
N LYS A 26 3.33 -24.46 0.45
CA LYS A 26 3.41 -22.99 0.43
C LYS A 26 2.27 -22.39 -0.40
N ILE A 27 1.90 -23.02 -1.52
CA ILE A 27 0.79 -22.54 -2.36
C ILE A 27 -0.52 -22.51 -1.55
N PHE A 28 -0.81 -23.55 -0.77
CA PHE A 28 -2.01 -23.55 0.08
C PHE A 28 -1.97 -22.47 1.15
N GLN A 29 -0.80 -22.17 1.73
CA GLN A 29 -0.65 -21.07 2.68
C GLN A 29 -0.93 -19.70 2.02
N ILE A 30 -0.39 -19.47 0.81
CA ILE A 30 -0.64 -18.27 0.02
C ILE A 30 -2.13 -18.13 -0.30
N MET A 31 -2.76 -19.20 -0.76
CA MET A 31 -4.21 -19.22 -1.02
C MET A 31 -5.02 -18.89 0.24
N GLY A 32 -4.61 -19.43 1.39
CA GLY A 32 -5.25 -19.13 2.69
C GLY A 32 -5.18 -17.65 3.04
N GLU A 33 -4.03 -17.00 2.82
CA GLU A 33 -3.88 -15.55 3.04
C GLU A 33 -4.80 -14.73 2.13
N PHE A 34 -4.98 -15.15 0.86
CA PHE A 34 -5.90 -14.48 -0.05
C PHE A 34 -7.37 -14.67 0.39
N VAL A 35 -7.75 -15.88 0.75
CA VAL A 35 -9.13 -16.17 1.20
C VAL A 35 -9.47 -15.37 2.44
N ASP A 36 -8.61 -15.40 3.47
CA ASP A 36 -8.81 -14.65 4.72
C ASP A 36 -8.86 -13.14 4.48
N GLY A 37 -7.95 -12.63 3.62
CA GLY A 37 -7.92 -11.22 3.25
C GLY A 37 -9.18 -10.79 2.49
N PHE A 38 -9.63 -11.56 1.51
CA PHE A 38 -10.82 -11.23 0.73
C PHE A 38 -12.10 -11.31 1.57
N GLU A 39 -12.24 -12.31 2.42
CA GLU A 39 -13.39 -12.47 3.29
C GLU A 39 -13.52 -11.29 4.27
N LYS A 40 -12.44 -10.94 4.96
CA LYS A 40 -12.47 -9.89 6.00
C LYS A 40 -12.54 -8.48 5.45
N LEU A 41 -11.93 -8.21 4.28
CA LEU A 41 -11.84 -6.86 3.72
C LEU A 41 -12.97 -6.51 2.75
N ALA A 42 -13.73 -7.49 2.24
CA ALA A 42 -14.79 -7.26 1.25
C ALA A 42 -15.86 -6.24 1.70
N HIS A 43 -16.12 -6.18 3.01
CA HIS A 43 -17.15 -5.33 3.61
C HIS A 43 -16.62 -3.99 4.14
N LEU A 44 -15.33 -3.70 3.99
CA LEU A 44 -14.66 -2.51 4.56
C LEU A 44 -14.53 -1.35 3.56
N ARG A 45 -15.39 -1.26 2.57
CA ARG A 45 -15.42 -0.14 1.61
C ARG A 45 -16.40 0.93 2.03
N PRO A 46 -16.05 2.23 1.82
CA PRO A 46 -14.78 2.74 1.28
C PRO A 46 -13.63 2.67 2.28
N SER A 47 -12.39 2.53 1.81
CA SER A 47 -11.22 2.52 2.67
C SER A 47 -10.07 3.35 2.11
N VAL A 48 -9.22 3.87 3.01
CA VAL A 48 -8.02 4.63 2.69
C VAL A 48 -6.81 3.91 3.29
N SER A 49 -5.83 3.58 2.45
CA SER A 49 -4.57 3.01 2.92
C SER A 49 -3.60 4.13 3.29
N ILE A 50 -3.06 4.09 4.51
CA ILE A 50 -2.05 5.04 5.00
C ILE A 50 -0.73 4.32 5.19
N PHE A 51 0.29 4.75 4.45
CA PHE A 51 1.66 4.25 4.51
C PHE A 51 2.56 5.25 5.24
N GLY A 52 3.53 4.77 6.01
CA GLY A 52 4.47 5.62 6.71
C GLY A 52 5.52 4.84 7.51
N SER A 53 6.45 5.58 8.09
CA SER A 53 7.59 5.04 8.83
C SER A 53 7.19 4.30 10.10
N ALA A 54 7.76 3.11 10.31
CA ALA A 54 7.66 2.37 11.58
C ALA A 54 8.53 2.99 12.72
N ARG A 55 9.37 3.99 12.40
CA ARG A 55 10.40 4.51 13.32
C ARG A 55 10.08 5.87 13.93
N ILE A 56 9.04 6.54 13.47
CA ILE A 56 8.62 7.85 14.00
C ILE A 56 7.80 7.61 15.26
N PRO A 57 8.30 8.03 16.46
CA PRO A 57 7.67 7.68 17.73
C PRO A 57 6.44 8.54 18.04
N PRO A 58 5.62 8.10 19.00
CA PRO A 58 4.59 8.97 19.61
C PRO A 58 5.20 10.27 20.15
N GLY A 59 4.51 11.39 19.92
CA GLY A 59 4.98 12.73 20.29
C GLY A 59 5.68 13.51 19.17
N ASP A 60 6.10 12.83 18.10
CA ASP A 60 6.58 13.50 16.89
C ASP A 60 5.42 14.24 16.19
N PRO A 61 5.65 15.44 15.62
CA PRO A 61 4.62 16.16 14.87
C PRO A 61 3.99 15.35 13.72
N LEU A 62 4.78 14.53 13.03
CA LEU A 62 4.28 13.65 11.96
C LEU A 62 3.39 12.52 12.49
N TYR A 63 3.65 12.03 13.72
CA TYR A 63 2.77 11.07 14.37
C TYR A 63 1.40 11.70 14.66
N GLN A 64 1.39 12.91 15.25
CA GLN A 64 0.16 13.64 15.56
C GLN A 64 -0.63 13.98 14.28
N LEU A 65 0.06 14.45 13.24
CA LEU A 65 -0.54 14.74 11.93
C LEU A 65 -1.20 13.49 11.34
N THR A 66 -0.51 12.33 11.38
CA THR A 66 -1.04 11.07 10.88
C THR A 66 -2.28 10.63 11.66
N GLU A 67 -2.24 10.74 12.99
CA GLU A 67 -3.38 10.43 13.88
C GLU A 67 -4.58 11.32 13.54
N GLU A 68 -4.38 12.62 13.32
CA GLU A 68 -5.45 13.56 12.96
C GLU A 68 -6.04 13.25 11.57
N ILE A 69 -5.21 13.00 10.56
CA ILE A 69 -5.67 12.60 9.21
C ILE A 69 -6.56 11.35 9.31
N ALA A 70 -6.08 10.32 10.00
CA ALA A 70 -6.80 9.06 10.14
C ALA A 70 -8.13 9.22 10.90
N LEU A 71 -8.17 10.01 11.96
CA LEU A 71 -9.38 10.32 12.71
C LEU A 71 -10.42 11.01 11.83
N LYS A 72 -10.01 12.03 11.06
CA LYS A 72 -10.94 12.75 10.17
C LYS A 72 -11.45 11.87 9.03
N LEU A 73 -10.60 11.02 8.44
CA LEU A 73 -11.00 10.04 7.44
C LEU A 73 -12.00 9.03 8.00
N SER A 74 -11.73 8.49 9.19
CA SER A 74 -12.64 7.58 9.88
C SER A 74 -14.01 8.23 10.16
N ASN A 75 -14.01 9.49 10.63
CA ASN A 75 -15.22 10.26 10.85
C ASN A 75 -15.98 10.61 9.57
N ALA A 76 -15.29 10.71 8.44
CA ALA A 76 -15.87 10.91 7.11
C ALA A 76 -16.43 9.61 6.48
N GLY A 77 -16.34 8.46 7.17
CA GLY A 77 -16.90 7.19 6.73
C GLY A 77 -15.93 6.25 6.02
N PHE A 78 -14.63 6.57 5.99
CA PHE A 78 -13.63 5.70 5.39
C PHE A 78 -12.99 4.79 6.44
N ALA A 79 -12.97 3.49 6.21
CA ALA A 79 -12.10 2.59 6.95
C ALA A 79 -10.64 2.97 6.68
N VAL A 80 -9.79 2.94 7.71
CA VAL A 80 -8.37 3.26 7.55
C VAL A 80 -7.56 1.98 7.65
N VAL A 81 -6.76 1.73 6.63
CA VAL A 81 -5.91 0.55 6.51
C VAL A 81 -4.45 0.95 6.66
N SER A 82 -3.73 0.33 7.57
CA SER A 82 -2.29 0.52 7.73
C SER A 82 -1.54 -0.82 7.75
N GLY A 83 -0.21 -0.74 7.80
CA GLY A 83 0.63 -1.93 7.96
C GLY A 83 0.57 -2.59 9.34
N GLY A 84 -0.19 -2.03 10.28
CA GLY A 84 -0.45 -2.62 11.61
C GLY A 84 0.72 -2.58 12.60
N GLY A 85 1.89 -2.08 12.19
CA GLY A 85 3.09 -1.98 13.02
C GLY A 85 3.16 -0.70 13.86
N PRO A 86 4.33 -0.40 14.43
CA PRO A 86 4.56 0.81 15.22
C PRO A 86 4.70 2.08 14.36
N GLY A 87 4.95 3.20 14.99
CA GLY A 87 5.23 4.48 14.36
C GLY A 87 4.02 5.08 13.68
N LEU A 88 4.16 5.56 12.44
CA LEU A 88 3.05 6.18 11.71
C LEU A 88 1.93 5.19 11.35
N MET A 89 2.20 3.90 11.29
CA MET A 89 1.16 2.87 11.15
C MET A 89 0.29 2.80 12.40
N GLU A 90 0.90 2.88 13.58
CA GLU A 90 0.20 2.98 14.85
C GLU A 90 -0.61 4.28 14.94
N ALA A 91 -0.02 5.41 14.56
CA ALA A 91 -0.71 6.71 14.54
C ALA A 91 -1.97 6.65 13.66
N ALA A 92 -1.87 6.06 12.47
CA ALA A 92 -2.99 5.87 11.56
C ALA A 92 -4.10 4.99 12.18
N ASN A 93 -3.72 3.85 12.75
CA ASN A 93 -4.68 2.98 13.42
C ASN A 93 -5.30 3.65 14.64
N LYS A 94 -4.50 4.35 15.47
CA LYS A 94 -4.98 5.04 16.68
C LYS A 94 -6.00 6.13 16.35
N GLY A 95 -5.72 6.96 15.34
CA GLY A 95 -6.66 7.98 14.88
C GLY A 95 -7.96 7.37 14.35
N ALA A 96 -7.87 6.31 13.54
CA ALA A 96 -9.03 5.61 13.00
C ALA A 96 -9.87 4.95 14.10
N PHE A 97 -9.23 4.28 15.05
CA PHE A 97 -9.88 3.60 16.18
C PHE A 97 -10.66 4.56 17.10
N ALA A 98 -10.21 5.80 17.20
CA ALA A 98 -10.93 6.86 17.90
C ALA A 98 -12.09 7.45 17.10
N GLY A 99 -12.22 7.10 15.80
CA GLY A 99 -13.25 7.59 14.90
C GLY A 99 -14.48 6.68 14.83
N LYS A 100 -15.20 6.77 13.70
CA LYS A 100 -16.49 6.08 13.49
C LYS A 100 -16.39 4.85 12.60
N SER A 101 -15.35 4.77 11.77
CA SER A 101 -15.16 3.70 10.78
C SER A 101 -14.02 2.77 11.22
N PRO A 102 -13.99 1.52 10.74
CA PRO A 102 -13.02 0.52 11.20
C PRO A 102 -11.57 0.91 10.98
N SER A 103 -10.75 0.60 11.99
CA SER A 103 -9.29 0.63 11.95
C SER A 103 -8.76 -0.76 11.59
N VAL A 104 -7.95 -0.85 10.52
CA VAL A 104 -7.51 -2.12 9.95
C VAL A 104 -5.98 -2.19 9.93
N GLY A 105 -5.43 -3.28 10.45
CA GLY A 105 -4.02 -3.60 10.38
C GLY A 105 -3.75 -4.78 9.46
N LEU A 106 -2.98 -4.56 8.38
CA LEU A 106 -2.44 -5.64 7.55
C LEU A 106 -1.02 -5.96 8.01
N ASN A 107 -0.91 -6.80 9.02
CA ASN A 107 0.36 -7.12 9.67
C ASN A 107 1.20 -8.06 8.80
N ILE A 108 2.53 -7.89 8.80
CA ILE A 108 3.47 -8.81 8.15
C ILE A 108 4.29 -9.53 9.20
N GLN A 109 4.43 -10.83 9.05
CA GLN A 109 5.28 -11.63 9.93
C GLN A 109 6.74 -11.45 9.53
N LEU A 110 7.52 -10.79 10.38
CA LEU A 110 8.96 -10.57 10.17
C LEU A 110 9.79 -11.51 11.05
N PRO A 111 11.05 -11.83 10.65
CA PRO A 111 11.96 -12.67 11.43
C PRO A 111 12.32 -12.10 12.81
N HIS A 112 12.27 -10.78 12.97
CA HIS A 112 12.44 -10.08 14.23
C HIS A 112 11.08 -9.61 14.72
N GLU A 113 10.79 -9.77 16.03
CA GLU A 113 9.51 -9.43 16.64
C GLU A 113 9.08 -8.00 16.29
N GLN A 114 8.04 -7.89 15.47
CA GLN A 114 7.28 -6.67 15.29
C GLN A 114 5.92 -6.90 15.93
N HIS A 115 5.67 -6.22 17.05
CA HIS A 115 4.36 -6.26 17.68
C HIS A 115 3.37 -5.46 16.85
N SER A 116 2.21 -6.04 16.59
CA SER A 116 1.08 -5.28 16.04
C SER A 116 0.65 -4.23 17.07
N ASN A 117 0.28 -3.05 16.59
CA ASN A 117 -0.25 -2.02 17.47
C ASN A 117 -1.65 -2.41 17.99
N PRO A 118 -2.08 -1.91 19.17
CA PRO A 118 -3.34 -2.33 19.80
C PRO A 118 -4.59 -1.64 19.22
N TYR A 119 -4.45 -0.73 18.27
CA TYR A 119 -5.55 0.12 17.78
C TYR A 119 -6.18 -0.44 16.50
N GLN A 120 -6.43 -1.74 16.42
CA GLN A 120 -6.97 -2.42 15.24
C GLN A 120 -8.31 -3.09 15.57
N ASP A 121 -9.39 -2.68 14.92
CA ASP A 121 -10.68 -3.38 14.95
C ASP A 121 -10.60 -4.68 14.15
N VAL A 122 -9.86 -4.65 13.03
CA VAL A 122 -9.60 -5.80 12.17
C VAL A 122 -8.10 -5.99 12.02
N SER A 123 -7.61 -7.15 12.44
CA SER A 123 -6.20 -7.55 12.28
C SER A 123 -6.08 -8.73 11.34
N LEU A 124 -5.26 -8.57 10.31
CA LEU A 124 -4.87 -9.61 9.37
C LEU A 124 -3.36 -9.84 9.47
N TYR A 125 -2.93 -11.09 9.32
CA TYR A 125 -1.52 -11.47 9.41
C TYR A 125 -1.08 -12.19 8.15
N PHE A 126 -0.07 -11.64 7.48
CA PHE A 126 0.51 -12.17 6.26
C PHE A 126 1.93 -12.66 6.51
N ARG A 127 2.31 -13.76 5.89
CA ARG A 127 3.69 -14.26 5.82
C ARG A 127 4.39 -13.76 4.56
N HIS A 128 3.62 -13.47 3.51
CA HIS A 128 4.13 -13.07 2.21
C HIS A 128 3.81 -11.60 1.92
N PHE A 129 4.83 -10.85 1.51
CA PHE A 129 4.65 -9.44 1.15
C PHE A 129 3.66 -9.26 0.00
N PHE A 130 3.75 -10.10 -1.05
CA PHE A 130 2.91 -9.97 -2.24
C PHE A 130 1.42 -10.19 -1.97
N SER A 131 1.04 -11.12 -1.11
CA SER A 131 -0.37 -11.31 -0.74
C SER A 131 -0.91 -10.12 0.05
N ARG A 132 -0.10 -9.56 0.96
CA ARG A 132 -0.43 -8.34 1.69
C ARG A 132 -0.59 -7.13 0.76
N LYS A 133 0.31 -6.95 -0.21
CA LYS A 133 0.27 -5.86 -1.19
C LYS A 133 -1.02 -5.87 -2.01
N VAL A 134 -1.46 -7.03 -2.46
CA VAL A 134 -2.75 -7.17 -3.15
C VAL A 134 -3.90 -6.64 -2.32
N MET A 135 -3.91 -6.87 -0.99
CA MET A 135 -4.96 -6.36 -0.11
C MET A 135 -4.95 -4.84 0.00
N PHE A 136 -3.77 -4.21 0.08
CA PHE A 136 -3.66 -2.75 0.07
C PHE A 136 -4.22 -2.14 -1.21
N VAL A 137 -3.95 -2.77 -2.36
CA VAL A 137 -4.38 -2.27 -3.67
C VAL A 137 -5.87 -2.50 -3.93
N LYS A 138 -6.34 -3.74 -3.70
CA LYS A 138 -7.69 -4.17 -4.11
C LYS A 138 -8.81 -3.40 -3.43
N TYR A 139 -8.63 -3.02 -2.17
CA TYR A 139 -9.71 -2.42 -1.38
C TYR A 139 -9.59 -0.90 -1.21
N ALA A 140 -8.47 -0.29 -1.59
CA ALA A 140 -8.26 1.13 -1.43
C ALA A 140 -9.18 1.97 -2.33
N SER A 141 -9.70 3.05 -1.77
CA SER A 141 -10.36 4.15 -2.47
C SER A 141 -9.46 5.37 -2.62
N ALA A 142 -8.40 5.44 -1.81
CA ALA A 142 -7.31 6.42 -1.89
C ALA A 142 -6.09 5.93 -1.11
N TYR A 143 -4.94 6.55 -1.37
CA TYR A 143 -3.70 6.34 -0.64
C TYR A 143 -3.21 7.64 -0.04
N VAL A 144 -2.79 7.59 1.23
CA VAL A 144 -2.08 8.66 1.93
C VAL A 144 -0.70 8.14 2.30
N VAL A 145 0.33 8.83 1.82
CA VAL A 145 1.72 8.40 1.97
C VAL A 145 2.46 9.42 2.81
N MET A 146 2.69 9.07 4.06
CA MET A 146 3.45 9.83 5.04
C MET A 146 4.96 9.60 4.87
N PRO A 147 5.82 10.43 5.45
CA PRO A 147 7.26 10.19 5.46
C PRO A 147 7.63 8.78 5.92
N GLY A 148 8.51 8.12 5.15
CA GLY A 148 8.89 6.76 5.47
C GLY A 148 10.14 6.26 4.74
N GLY A 149 10.56 5.03 5.06
CA GLY A 149 11.72 4.38 4.47
C GLY A 149 11.37 3.52 3.25
N PHE A 150 12.23 2.52 2.99
CA PHE A 150 12.08 1.64 1.81
C PHE A 150 10.73 0.90 1.76
N GLY A 151 10.17 0.46 2.88
CA GLY A 151 8.85 -0.17 2.87
C GLY A 151 7.73 0.76 2.43
N THR A 152 7.83 2.07 2.77
CA THR A 152 6.88 3.09 2.30
C THR A 152 7.09 3.41 0.82
N LEU A 153 8.35 3.51 0.37
CA LEU A 153 8.69 3.74 -1.04
C LEU A 153 8.30 2.55 -1.93
N ASP A 154 8.42 1.32 -1.43
CA ASP A 154 8.02 0.11 -2.13
C ASP A 154 6.50 0.11 -2.42
N GLU A 155 5.67 0.44 -1.42
CA GLU A 155 4.22 0.57 -1.63
C GLU A 155 3.89 1.77 -2.55
N LEU A 156 4.57 2.91 -2.38
CA LEU A 156 4.36 4.08 -3.24
C LEU A 156 4.71 3.78 -4.70
N ALA A 157 5.84 3.16 -4.96
CA ALA A 157 6.28 2.83 -6.32
C ALA A 157 5.33 1.82 -6.98
N GLU A 158 4.84 0.83 -6.23
CA GLU A 158 3.89 -0.15 -6.73
C GLU A 158 2.56 0.50 -7.12
N ILE A 159 1.94 1.30 -6.24
CA ILE A 159 0.66 1.93 -6.55
C ILE A 159 0.75 2.91 -7.72
N ILE A 160 1.84 3.68 -7.82
CA ILE A 160 2.08 4.56 -8.97
C ILE A 160 2.18 3.72 -10.25
N THR A 161 2.97 2.65 -10.25
CA THR A 161 3.15 1.77 -11.41
C THR A 161 1.84 1.12 -11.84
N LEU A 162 1.03 0.63 -10.90
CA LEU A 162 -0.26 0.00 -11.20
C LEU A 162 -1.25 0.99 -11.81
N VAL A 163 -1.28 2.23 -11.33
CA VAL A 163 -2.13 3.31 -11.90
C VAL A 163 -1.60 3.74 -13.27
N GLN A 164 -0.29 3.95 -13.42
CA GLN A 164 0.36 4.33 -14.67
C GLN A 164 0.09 3.32 -15.78
N THR A 165 0.19 2.04 -15.47
CA THR A 165 0.01 0.94 -16.45
C THR A 165 -1.46 0.54 -16.66
N GLY A 166 -2.41 1.18 -15.99
CA GLY A 166 -3.83 0.86 -16.09
C GLY A 166 -4.22 -0.50 -15.48
N LYS A 167 -3.35 -1.07 -14.62
CA LYS A 167 -3.63 -2.32 -13.90
C LYS A 167 -4.54 -2.14 -12.70
N THR A 168 -4.66 -0.91 -12.20
CA THR A 168 -5.67 -0.52 -11.23
C THR A 168 -6.31 0.80 -11.63
N ARG A 169 -7.47 1.08 -11.06
CA ARG A 169 -8.18 2.34 -11.33
C ARG A 169 -7.36 3.54 -10.83
N LYS A 170 -7.51 4.66 -11.51
CA LYS A 170 -6.91 5.93 -11.09
C LYS A 170 -7.65 6.42 -9.83
N ILE A 171 -7.03 6.30 -8.66
CA ILE A 171 -7.53 6.81 -7.37
C ILE A 171 -6.53 7.79 -6.77
N PRO A 172 -6.93 8.68 -5.84
CA PRO A 172 -6.03 9.65 -5.24
C PRO A 172 -4.82 8.99 -4.58
N ILE A 173 -3.63 9.45 -4.92
CA ILE A 173 -2.37 9.16 -4.23
C ILE A 173 -1.86 10.49 -3.67
N ILE A 174 -1.86 10.63 -2.35
CA ILE A 174 -1.53 11.89 -1.67
C ILE A 174 -0.23 11.71 -0.88
N LEU A 175 0.79 12.47 -1.24
CA LEU A 175 2.04 12.57 -0.48
C LEU A 175 1.88 13.68 0.55
N VAL A 176 2.17 13.39 1.81
CA VAL A 176 2.02 14.34 2.92
C VAL A 176 3.39 14.72 3.45
N HIS A 177 3.56 15.99 3.79
CA HIS A 177 4.81 16.60 4.24
C HIS A 177 5.77 16.94 3.09
N THR A 178 5.44 18.01 2.37
CA THR A 178 6.20 18.55 1.22
C THR A 178 7.72 18.54 1.43
N PRO A 179 8.28 19.01 2.58
CA PRO A 179 9.73 19.05 2.75
C PRO A 179 10.43 17.69 2.65
N PHE A 180 9.74 16.60 3.03
CA PHE A 180 10.29 15.26 2.95
C PHE A 180 10.31 14.72 1.51
N TRP A 181 9.24 14.98 0.75
CA TRP A 181 9.08 14.43 -0.59
C TRP A 181 9.75 15.24 -1.69
N GLN A 182 10.04 16.52 -1.46
CA GLN A 182 10.55 17.45 -2.49
C GLN A 182 11.76 16.89 -3.23
N GLY A 183 12.75 16.35 -2.53
CA GLY A 183 13.95 15.79 -3.16
C GLY A 183 13.68 14.59 -4.09
N LEU A 184 12.68 13.74 -3.75
CA LEU A 184 12.24 12.64 -4.60
C LEU A 184 11.55 13.15 -5.85
N LEU A 185 10.70 14.16 -5.71
CA LEU A 185 9.95 14.75 -6.82
C LEU A 185 10.88 15.51 -7.78
N ASP A 186 11.85 16.21 -7.23
CA ASP A 186 12.91 16.85 -8.02
C ASP A 186 13.69 15.80 -8.83
N TRP A 187 13.98 14.65 -8.23
CA TRP A 187 14.62 13.55 -8.93
C TRP A 187 13.72 12.94 -10.01
N PHE A 188 12.42 12.77 -9.76
CA PHE A 188 11.48 12.32 -10.78
C PHE A 188 11.46 13.26 -11.98
N SER A 189 11.30 14.57 -11.75
CA SER A 189 11.21 15.56 -12.82
C SER A 189 12.53 15.77 -13.56
N HIS A 190 13.65 15.92 -12.83
CA HIS A 190 14.94 16.27 -13.42
C HIS A 190 15.74 15.06 -13.92
N THR A 191 15.41 13.83 -13.44
CA THR A 191 16.13 12.63 -13.83
C THR A 191 15.26 11.68 -14.63
N LEU A 192 14.14 11.20 -14.08
CA LEU A 192 13.34 10.19 -14.78
C LEU A 192 12.70 10.73 -16.04
N VAL A 193 12.09 11.90 -15.98
CA VAL A 193 11.51 12.58 -17.16
C VAL A 193 12.59 12.90 -18.19
N LYS A 194 13.72 13.47 -17.76
CA LYS A 194 14.83 13.81 -18.65
C LYS A 194 15.43 12.60 -19.38
N HIS A 195 15.48 11.45 -18.71
CA HIS A 195 15.95 10.18 -19.31
C HIS A 195 14.85 9.43 -20.08
N GLY A 196 13.63 9.95 -20.12
CA GLY A 196 12.51 9.32 -20.81
C GLY A 196 12.07 7.99 -20.19
N THR A 197 12.35 7.76 -18.91
CA THR A 197 11.91 6.57 -18.19
C THR A 197 10.48 6.71 -17.65
N ILE A 198 10.00 7.93 -17.53
CA ILE A 198 8.61 8.32 -17.31
C ILE A 198 8.27 9.53 -18.19
N THR A 199 6.98 9.79 -18.39
CA THR A 199 6.49 10.99 -19.10
C THR A 199 6.24 12.13 -18.10
N PRO A 200 6.19 13.40 -18.56
CA PRO A 200 5.77 14.51 -17.69
C PRO A 200 4.38 14.31 -17.08
N ASP A 201 3.44 13.71 -17.81
CA ASP A 201 2.07 13.44 -17.35
C ASP A 201 2.01 12.42 -16.21
N ASP A 202 3.05 11.58 -16.05
CA ASP A 202 3.14 10.64 -14.93
C ASP A 202 3.31 11.36 -13.58
N LEU A 203 3.75 12.61 -13.57
CA LEU A 203 3.84 13.41 -12.36
C LEU A 203 2.46 13.85 -11.84
N ASP A 204 1.41 13.76 -12.65
CA ASP A 204 0.03 14.03 -12.27
C ASP A 204 -0.68 12.81 -11.64
N LEU A 205 0.02 11.68 -11.48
CA LEU A 205 -0.52 10.49 -10.84
C LEU A 205 -0.69 10.63 -9.32
N PHE A 206 -0.02 11.61 -8.72
CA PHE A 206 -0.09 11.89 -7.28
C PHE A 206 -0.17 13.39 -7.03
N VAL A 207 -0.60 13.77 -5.84
CA VAL A 207 -0.63 15.17 -5.37
C VAL A 207 0.09 15.30 -4.03
N ILE A 208 0.60 16.50 -3.73
CA ILE A 208 1.16 16.80 -2.42
C ILE A 208 0.19 17.71 -1.68
N LEU A 209 -0.20 17.31 -0.47
CA LEU A 209 -1.07 18.09 0.40
C LEU A 209 -0.58 17.94 1.84
N ASP A 210 -0.40 19.08 2.53
CA ASP A 210 0.05 19.10 3.92
C ASP A 210 -1.08 19.45 4.91
N ASP A 211 -2.16 20.04 4.40
CA ASP A 211 -3.33 20.42 5.21
C ASP A 211 -4.31 19.25 5.36
N VAL A 212 -4.69 18.91 6.58
CA VAL A 212 -5.53 17.77 6.90
C VAL A 212 -6.92 17.86 6.27
N ASP A 213 -7.53 19.05 6.30
CA ASP A 213 -8.88 19.24 5.75
C ASP A 213 -8.85 19.19 4.21
N ALA A 214 -7.79 19.70 3.60
CA ALA A 214 -7.57 19.57 2.15
C ALA A 214 -7.41 18.10 1.72
N ILE A 215 -6.67 17.29 2.48
CA ILE A 215 -6.49 15.85 2.24
C ILE A 215 -7.85 15.13 2.26
N VAL A 216 -8.59 15.29 3.35
CA VAL A 216 -9.91 14.64 3.53
C VAL A 216 -10.89 15.10 2.45
N LYS A 217 -10.95 16.39 2.17
CA LYS A 217 -11.79 16.97 1.12
C LYS A 217 -11.45 16.43 -0.27
N HIS A 218 -10.16 16.31 -0.60
CA HIS A 218 -9.70 15.78 -1.89
C HIS A 218 -10.16 14.33 -2.10
N ILE A 219 -9.97 13.48 -1.09
CA ILE A 219 -10.41 12.08 -1.10
C ILE A 219 -11.93 11.97 -1.23
N PHE A 220 -12.66 12.74 -0.42
CA PHE A 220 -14.12 12.71 -0.39
C PHE A 220 -14.71 13.16 -1.73
N GLN A 221 -14.23 14.25 -2.30
CA GLN A 221 -14.70 14.75 -3.60
C GLN A 221 -14.44 13.75 -4.73
N TYR A 222 -13.28 13.08 -4.71
CA TYR A 222 -13.01 12.04 -5.70
C TYR A 222 -13.98 10.86 -5.54
N TYR A 223 -14.20 10.41 -4.32
CA TYR A 223 -15.10 9.30 -4.01
C TYR A 223 -16.55 9.61 -4.40
N GLU A 224 -17.06 10.80 -4.10
CA GLU A 224 -18.41 11.23 -4.50
C GLU A 224 -18.57 11.23 -6.02
N ARG A 225 -17.60 11.77 -6.77
CA ARG A 225 -17.63 11.75 -8.24
C ARG A 225 -17.65 10.32 -8.78
N ALA A 226 -16.89 9.42 -8.20
CA ALA A 226 -16.85 8.02 -8.60
C ALA A 226 -18.18 7.28 -8.37
N ILE A 227 -18.96 7.69 -7.36
CA ILE A 227 -20.29 7.11 -7.08
C ILE A 227 -21.37 7.72 -7.97
N THR A 228 -21.32 9.02 -8.22
CA THR A 228 -22.36 9.77 -8.91
C THR A 228 -22.15 9.87 -10.43
N GLY A 229 -20.96 9.62 -10.93
CA GLY A 229 -20.55 9.96 -12.27
C GLY A 229 -20.38 8.87 -13.33
N PRO A 230 -20.02 7.60 -13.05
CA PRO A 230 -19.75 6.64 -14.12
C PRO A 230 -20.98 5.92 -14.63
N SER A 231 -21.03 5.70 -15.96
CA SER A 231 -22.02 4.85 -16.62
C SER A 231 -21.92 3.37 -16.13
N ALA A 232 -22.97 2.57 -16.41
CA ALA A 232 -22.97 1.15 -16.04
C ALA A 232 -21.81 0.34 -16.67
N GLU A 233 -21.35 0.73 -17.87
CA GLU A 233 -20.19 0.13 -18.57
C GLU A 233 -18.86 0.47 -17.88
N GLU A 234 -18.66 1.71 -17.43
CA GLU A 234 -17.47 2.08 -16.68
C GLU A 234 -17.41 1.37 -15.32
N ARG A 235 -18.56 1.11 -14.69
CA ARG A 235 -18.63 0.32 -13.44
C ARG A 235 -18.27 -1.15 -13.65
N ALA A 236 -18.62 -1.75 -14.80
CA ALA A 236 -18.28 -3.13 -15.12
C ALA A 236 -16.74 -3.30 -15.27
N ASN A 237 -16.07 -2.36 -15.94
CA ASN A 237 -14.60 -2.36 -16.07
C ASN A 237 -13.86 -2.13 -14.73
N PHE A 238 -14.54 -1.61 -13.69
CA PHE A 238 -13.98 -1.46 -12.34
C PHE A 238 -14.01 -2.76 -11.51
N MET A 239 -14.65 -3.81 -11.97
CA MET A 239 -14.83 -5.07 -11.23
C MET A 239 -13.91 -6.22 -11.68
N GLU A 240 -13.10 -6.04 -12.73
CA GLU A 240 -12.24 -7.10 -13.31
C GLU A 240 -10.81 -7.12 -12.75
N ILE A 241 -10.64 -6.98 -11.43
CA ILE A 241 -9.39 -7.41 -10.77
C ILE A 241 -9.74 -8.30 -9.57
#